data_f2d7f63e4e9ceb67accd9041df158bc0
#
_entry.id   f2d7f63e4e9ceb67accd9041df158bc0
#
_cell.length_a   1.000
_cell.length_b   1.000
_cell.length_c   1.000
_cell.angle_alpha   90.00
_cell.angle_beta   90.00
_cell.angle_gamma   90.00
#
_symmetry.space_group_name_H-M   'P 1'
#
loop_
_entity.id
_entity.type
_entity.pdbx_description
1 polymer ?
#
loop_
_entity_poly.entity_id
_entity_poly.type
_entity_poly.pdbx_seq_one_letter_code
_entity_poly.pdbx_strand_id
1 'polypeptide(L)'
;RRAINIDIGFRCSLECPKCQRQTQHRNRGIKVPGYDLTLDEIYKLSDFYKEFVFCGQYSDPIHHPHFAKILRELRLKDVYCCVHNASSHKPEKAFIECFEANPDAEWIFGIDGLPEESHKYRINQDGKKLFRMMLEAKKILKKRPIWQHIIFKYNEHNIEKAKALADKHDLTFLLVKSSRWKGDEDYLKPKEHALNAF
;
A
#
# COMPACT_ATOMS: atom_id res chain seq x y z
N ARG A 1 -11.09 -3.24 -20.16
CA ARG A 1 -10.61 -1.86 -19.85
C ARG A 1 -9.07 -1.84 -19.93
N ARG A 2 -8.48 -0.74 -20.39
CA ARG A 2 -7.03 -0.58 -20.32
C ARG A 2 -6.64 -0.17 -18.90
N ALA A 3 -5.70 -0.90 -18.28
CA ALA A 3 -5.18 -0.63 -16.96
C ALA A 3 -3.79 0.01 -17.02
N ILE A 4 -3.47 0.86 -16.04
CA ILE A 4 -2.14 1.39 -15.80
C ILE A 4 -1.76 1.18 -14.35
N ASN A 5 -0.54 0.68 -14.13
CA ASN A 5 0.09 0.65 -12.82
C ASN A 5 1.07 1.83 -12.74
N ILE A 6 0.88 2.73 -11.78
CA ILE A 6 1.52 4.04 -11.81
C ILE A 6 1.97 4.53 -10.42
N ASP A 7 3.20 5.05 -10.37
CA ASP A 7 3.69 5.94 -9.30
C ASP A 7 3.39 7.39 -9.70
N ILE A 8 2.52 8.06 -8.97
CA ILE A 8 2.13 9.46 -9.24
C ILE A 8 3.03 10.50 -8.56
N GLY A 9 4.01 10.03 -7.83
CA GLY A 9 4.98 10.85 -7.12
C GLY A 9 6.26 10.06 -6.83
N PHE A 10 7.12 10.62 -6.02
CA PHE A 10 8.42 10.04 -5.68
C PHE A 10 8.66 9.94 -4.17
N ARG A 11 7.67 10.25 -3.37
CA ARG A 11 7.79 10.30 -1.91
C ARG A 11 7.21 9.07 -1.23
N CYS A 12 7.93 8.60 -0.23
CA CYS A 12 7.45 7.63 0.74
C CYS A 12 8.17 7.88 2.06
N SER A 13 7.47 7.80 3.18
CA SER A 13 8.04 7.94 4.52
C SER A 13 8.65 6.65 5.06
N LEU A 14 8.43 5.53 4.38
CA LEU A 14 8.90 4.22 4.82
C LEU A 14 10.30 3.91 4.30
N GLU A 15 11.01 3.05 5.04
CA GLU A 15 12.37 2.60 4.75
C GLU A 15 12.49 1.09 4.63
N CYS A 16 11.52 0.46 3.97
CA CYS A 16 11.46 -0.99 3.81
C CYS A 16 12.74 -1.56 3.18
N PRO A 17 13.43 -2.54 3.81
CA PRO A 17 14.76 -3.01 3.38
C PRO A 17 14.82 -3.57 1.96
N LYS A 18 13.75 -4.20 1.48
CA LYS A 18 13.67 -4.78 0.11
C LYS A 18 12.92 -3.90 -0.88
N CYS A 19 12.67 -2.63 -0.55
CA CYS A 19 12.05 -1.69 -1.45
C CYS A 19 13.00 -1.27 -2.57
N GLN A 20 12.51 -1.20 -3.81
CA GLN A 20 13.28 -0.73 -4.97
C GLN A 20 13.87 0.68 -4.73
N ARG A 21 13.09 1.56 -4.12
CA ARG A 21 13.53 2.90 -3.69
C ARG A 21 14.78 2.83 -2.82
N GLN A 22 14.77 1.98 -1.79
CA GLN A 22 15.91 1.83 -0.86
C GLN A 22 17.10 1.17 -1.56
N THR A 23 16.84 0.11 -2.34
CA THR A 23 17.89 -0.66 -2.99
C THR A 23 18.62 0.14 -4.08
N GLN A 24 17.88 0.91 -4.88
CA GLN A 24 18.46 1.58 -6.04
C GLN A 24 18.98 2.98 -5.74
N HIS A 25 18.35 3.70 -4.83
CA HIS A 25 18.63 5.12 -4.60
C HIS A 25 19.25 5.39 -3.24
N ARG A 26 18.58 4.99 -2.16
CA ARG A 26 19.08 5.30 -0.83
C ARG A 26 20.40 4.59 -0.53
N ASN A 27 20.50 3.29 -0.82
CA ASN A 27 21.72 2.50 -0.56
C ASN A 27 22.92 2.99 -1.37
N ARG A 28 22.71 3.73 -2.46
CA ARG A 28 23.75 4.36 -3.27
C ARG A 28 24.02 5.80 -2.88
N GLY A 29 23.35 6.34 -1.87
CA GLY A 29 23.48 7.74 -1.46
C GLY A 29 22.91 8.77 -2.43
N ILE A 30 22.09 8.32 -3.41
CA ILE A 30 21.49 9.21 -4.41
C ILE A 30 20.03 9.52 -4.05
N LYS A 31 19.64 10.76 -4.31
CA LYS A 31 18.24 11.17 -4.18
C LYS A 31 17.35 10.37 -5.13
N VAL A 32 16.20 9.90 -4.65
CA VAL A 32 15.22 9.26 -5.51
C VAL A 32 14.78 10.24 -6.60
N PRO A 33 14.91 9.87 -7.89
CA PRO A 33 14.50 10.72 -8.99
C PRO A 33 12.98 10.79 -9.09
N GLY A 34 12.48 11.76 -9.82
CA GLY A 34 11.07 11.92 -10.13
C GLY A 34 10.48 13.21 -9.62
N TYR A 35 9.24 13.41 -9.97
CA TYR A 35 8.39 14.54 -9.57
C TYR A 35 6.97 14.06 -9.30
N ASP A 36 6.14 14.91 -8.73
CA ASP A 36 4.70 14.62 -8.63
C ASP A 36 4.06 14.89 -9.99
N LEU A 37 3.34 13.91 -10.52
CA LEU A 37 2.56 14.13 -11.73
C LEU A 37 1.53 15.23 -11.51
N THR A 38 1.45 16.13 -12.46
CA THR A 38 0.43 17.17 -12.44
C THR A 38 -0.97 16.60 -12.64
N LEU A 39 -1.98 17.34 -12.22
CA LEU A 39 -3.37 16.95 -12.47
C LEU A 39 -3.65 16.78 -13.96
N ASP A 40 -3.09 17.66 -14.81
CA ASP A 40 -3.27 17.59 -16.26
C ASP A 40 -2.67 16.34 -16.89
N GLU A 41 -1.50 15.90 -16.42
CA GLU A 41 -0.88 14.65 -16.86
C GLU A 41 -1.75 13.45 -16.49
N ILE A 42 -2.27 13.42 -15.27
CA ILE A 42 -3.16 12.36 -14.80
C ILE A 42 -4.47 12.34 -15.59
N TYR A 43 -5.03 13.52 -15.88
CA TYR A 43 -6.27 13.62 -16.66
C TYR A 43 -6.07 13.16 -18.11
N LYS A 44 -4.96 13.49 -18.73
CA LYS A 44 -4.61 12.98 -20.06
C LYS A 44 -4.48 11.45 -20.06
N LEU A 45 -3.83 10.87 -19.03
CA LEU A 45 -3.75 9.42 -18.89
C LEU A 45 -5.14 8.79 -18.73
N SER A 46 -6.07 9.44 -18.03
CA SER A 46 -7.44 8.94 -17.83
C SER A 46 -8.30 8.89 -19.11
N ASP A 47 -7.89 9.57 -20.16
CA ASP A 47 -8.55 9.46 -21.45
C ASP A 47 -8.24 8.11 -22.15
N PHE A 48 -7.08 7.54 -21.88
CA PHE A 48 -6.61 6.27 -22.45
C PHE A 48 -6.81 5.06 -21.52
N TYR A 49 -6.67 5.26 -20.22
CA TYR A 49 -6.75 4.21 -19.19
C TYR A 49 -8.02 4.38 -18.36
N LYS A 50 -8.76 3.28 -18.21
CA LYS A 50 -10.00 3.25 -17.40
C LYS A 50 -9.84 2.48 -16.10
N GLU A 51 -8.60 2.09 -15.79
CA GLU A 51 -8.21 1.46 -14.54
C GLU A 51 -6.84 2.00 -14.10
N PHE A 52 -6.80 2.60 -12.92
CA PHE A 52 -5.57 3.12 -12.30
C PHE A 52 -5.25 2.29 -11.07
N VAL A 53 -4.09 1.64 -11.09
CA VAL A 53 -3.52 0.97 -9.93
C VAL A 53 -2.39 1.83 -9.39
N PHE A 54 -2.66 2.52 -8.31
CA PHE A 54 -1.68 3.32 -7.57
C PHE A 54 -0.86 2.38 -6.67
N CYS A 55 0.11 1.71 -7.27
CA CYS A 55 0.96 0.73 -6.59
C CYS A 55 2.41 1.23 -6.56
N GLY A 56 2.83 1.74 -5.43
CA GLY A 56 4.12 2.37 -5.28
C GLY A 56 5.30 1.40 -5.42
N GLN A 57 6.10 1.56 -6.47
CA GLN A 57 7.45 0.99 -6.56
C GLN A 57 8.46 1.92 -5.93
N TYR A 58 8.29 3.22 -6.10
CA TYR A 58 9.17 4.28 -5.61
C TYR A 58 8.49 5.25 -4.64
N SER A 59 7.16 5.26 -4.59
CA SER A 59 6.38 6.16 -3.75
C SER A 59 5.24 5.43 -3.03
N ASP A 60 4.54 6.16 -2.18
CA ASP A 60 3.23 5.77 -1.68
C ASP A 60 2.25 6.89 -2.08
N PRO A 61 1.14 6.56 -2.75
CA PRO A 61 0.25 7.55 -3.38
C PRO A 61 -0.32 8.58 -2.40
N ILE A 62 -0.47 8.21 -1.11
CA ILE A 62 -0.98 9.13 -0.07
C ILE A 62 -0.09 10.37 0.12
N HIS A 63 1.17 10.32 -0.33
CA HIS A 63 2.09 11.45 -0.24
C HIS A 63 1.94 12.47 -1.36
N HIS A 64 1.16 12.17 -2.41
CA HIS A 64 0.89 13.15 -3.45
C HIS A 64 0.04 14.30 -2.88
N PRO A 65 0.42 15.58 -3.09
CA PRO A 65 -0.23 16.72 -2.45
C PRO A 65 -1.72 16.88 -2.83
N HIS A 66 -2.09 16.38 -4.00
CA HIS A 66 -3.45 16.48 -4.53
C HIS A 66 -4.17 15.14 -4.65
N PHE A 67 -3.77 14.11 -3.85
CA PHE A 67 -4.27 12.75 -4.06
C PHE A 67 -5.79 12.63 -3.91
N ALA A 68 -6.39 13.27 -2.92
CA ALA A 68 -7.84 13.28 -2.77
C ALA A 68 -8.55 13.93 -3.99
N LYS A 69 -7.97 15.01 -4.54
CA LYS A 69 -8.51 15.63 -5.76
C LYS A 69 -8.40 14.70 -6.96
N ILE A 70 -7.26 14.02 -7.13
CA ILE A 70 -7.05 13.00 -8.18
C ILE A 70 -8.13 11.93 -8.10
N LEU A 71 -8.35 11.35 -6.92
CA LEU A 71 -9.34 10.31 -6.71
C LEU A 71 -10.76 10.78 -7.07
N ARG A 72 -11.13 12.00 -6.69
CA ARG A 72 -12.43 12.59 -7.01
C ARG A 72 -12.63 12.76 -8.50
N GLU A 73 -11.66 13.32 -9.20
CA GLU A 73 -11.74 13.56 -10.64
C GLU A 73 -11.78 12.27 -11.45
N LEU A 74 -10.97 11.28 -11.06
CA LEU A 74 -11.00 9.96 -11.71
C LEU A 74 -12.35 9.26 -11.50
N ARG A 75 -12.96 9.41 -10.33
CA ARG A 75 -14.32 8.91 -10.07
C ARG A 75 -15.33 9.56 -10.99
N LEU A 76 -15.29 10.89 -11.17
CA LEU A 76 -16.20 11.62 -12.07
C LEU A 76 -16.05 11.21 -13.53
N LYS A 77 -14.88 10.72 -13.94
CA LYS A 77 -14.58 10.17 -15.26
C LYS A 77 -14.87 8.67 -15.41
N ASP A 78 -15.52 8.04 -14.44
CA ASP A 78 -15.77 6.59 -14.39
C ASP A 78 -14.50 5.74 -14.56
N VAL A 79 -13.42 6.19 -13.92
CA VAL A 79 -12.14 5.46 -13.88
C VAL A 79 -12.07 4.64 -12.60
N TYR A 80 -11.86 3.35 -12.73
CA TYR A 80 -11.61 2.47 -11.59
C TYR A 80 -10.28 2.80 -10.93
N CYS A 81 -10.27 2.89 -9.61
CA CYS A 81 -9.07 3.16 -8.81
C CYS A 81 -8.81 2.05 -7.82
N CYS A 82 -7.59 1.49 -7.85
CA CYS A 82 -7.07 0.60 -6.83
C CYS A 82 -5.86 1.28 -6.15
N VAL A 83 -5.91 1.44 -4.84
CA VAL A 83 -4.91 2.20 -4.07
C VAL A 83 -4.16 1.26 -3.14
N HIS A 84 -2.86 1.08 -3.38
CA HIS A 84 -1.94 0.42 -2.45
C HIS A 84 -1.31 1.46 -1.53
N ASN A 85 -1.59 1.37 -0.26
CA ASN A 85 -1.04 2.27 0.77
C ASN A 85 -0.40 1.48 1.89
N ALA A 86 0.79 1.87 2.27
CA ALA A 86 1.50 1.33 3.44
C ALA A 86 1.96 2.44 4.40
N SER A 87 2.01 3.68 3.95
CA SER A 87 2.43 4.81 4.78
C SER A 87 1.36 5.23 5.78
N SER A 88 1.78 5.50 7.01
CA SER A 88 0.93 5.94 8.12
C SER A 88 1.16 7.40 8.53
N HIS A 89 2.09 8.11 7.86
CA HIS A 89 2.58 9.42 8.32
C HIS A 89 1.60 10.59 8.10
N LYS A 90 0.67 10.46 7.17
CA LYS A 90 -0.31 11.53 6.95
C LYS A 90 -1.26 11.66 8.14
N PRO A 91 -1.78 12.87 8.43
CA PRO A 91 -2.87 13.04 9.38
C PRO A 91 -4.08 12.17 9.03
N GLU A 92 -4.83 11.69 10.02
CA GLU A 92 -6.02 10.87 9.81
C GLU A 92 -7.03 11.54 8.88
N LYS A 93 -7.21 12.86 9.03
CA LYS A 93 -8.06 13.67 8.14
C LYS A 93 -7.71 13.49 6.66
N ALA A 94 -6.42 13.42 6.30
CA ALA A 94 -6.01 13.25 4.91
C ALA A 94 -6.41 11.88 4.33
N PHE A 95 -6.44 10.83 5.15
CA PHE A 95 -6.98 9.53 4.75
C PHE A 95 -8.49 9.60 4.51
N ILE A 96 -9.22 10.20 5.46
CA ILE A 96 -10.68 10.35 5.36
C ILE A 96 -11.05 11.15 4.10
N GLU A 97 -10.36 12.25 3.83
CA GLU A 97 -10.56 13.05 2.62
C GLU A 97 -10.37 12.22 1.33
N CYS A 98 -9.41 11.30 1.31
CA CYS A 98 -9.20 10.39 0.18
C CYS A 98 -10.33 9.37 0.04
N PHE A 99 -10.80 8.78 1.14
CA PHE A 99 -11.89 7.82 1.13
C PHE A 99 -13.21 8.46 0.66
N GLU A 100 -13.54 9.64 1.19
CA GLU A 100 -14.71 10.42 0.81
C GLU A 100 -14.65 10.92 -0.64
N ALA A 101 -13.46 11.24 -1.14
CA ALA A 101 -13.25 11.68 -2.52
C ALA A 101 -13.63 10.60 -3.54
N ASN A 102 -13.35 9.33 -3.23
CA ASN A 102 -13.73 8.20 -4.07
C ASN A 102 -14.13 6.97 -3.25
N PRO A 103 -15.37 6.90 -2.76
CA PRO A 103 -15.86 5.73 -2.04
C PRO A 103 -15.93 4.44 -2.87
N ASP A 104 -15.85 4.54 -4.19
CA ASP A 104 -15.86 3.40 -5.11
C ASP A 104 -14.47 2.78 -5.30
N ALA A 105 -13.40 3.46 -4.86
CA ALA A 105 -12.03 2.97 -4.97
C ALA A 105 -11.80 1.73 -4.10
N GLU A 106 -10.98 0.81 -4.60
CA GLU A 106 -10.46 -0.30 -3.82
C GLU A 106 -9.21 0.15 -3.07
N TRP A 107 -9.11 -0.22 -1.81
CA TRP A 107 -7.96 0.10 -0.98
C TRP A 107 -7.30 -1.14 -0.41
N ILE A 108 -5.98 -1.24 -0.62
CA ILE A 108 -5.11 -2.30 -0.15
C ILE A 108 -4.12 -1.70 0.83
N PHE A 109 -4.22 -2.10 2.09
CA PHE A 109 -3.38 -1.61 3.18
C PHE A 109 -2.25 -2.61 3.45
N GLY A 110 -1.01 -2.19 3.26
CA GLY A 110 0.17 -3.02 3.49
C GLY A 110 0.60 -2.97 4.96
N ILE A 111 0.18 -3.96 5.74
CA ILE A 111 0.59 -4.17 7.13
C ILE A 111 1.16 -5.58 7.24
N ASP A 112 2.48 -5.70 7.38
CA ASP A 112 3.15 -7.00 7.34
C ASP A 112 3.38 -7.55 8.75
N GLY A 113 2.50 -8.41 9.20
CA GLY A 113 2.40 -8.92 10.55
C GLY A 113 1.20 -8.34 11.31
N LEU A 114 1.16 -8.53 12.61
CA LEU A 114 0.20 -7.82 13.46
C LEU A 114 0.49 -6.31 13.44
N PRO A 115 -0.50 -5.44 13.66
CA PRO A 115 -0.31 -3.99 13.57
C PRO A 115 0.85 -3.44 14.41
N GLU A 116 1.14 -4.05 15.55
CA GLU A 116 2.24 -3.66 16.44
C GLU A 116 3.61 -4.09 15.97
N GLU A 117 3.72 -5.04 15.03
CA GLU A 117 5.01 -5.59 14.59
C GLU A 117 5.38 -5.24 13.14
N SER A 118 4.46 -4.68 12.37
CA SER A 118 4.67 -4.36 10.95
C SER A 118 5.87 -3.43 10.70
N HIS A 119 6.21 -2.57 11.67
CA HIS A 119 7.38 -1.69 11.61
C HIS A 119 8.72 -2.44 11.49
N LYS A 120 8.76 -3.73 11.82
CA LYS A 120 9.99 -4.54 11.70
C LYS A 120 10.47 -4.66 10.25
N TYR A 121 9.55 -4.66 9.29
CA TYR A 121 9.86 -4.58 7.88
C TYR A 121 9.52 -3.20 7.29
N ARG A 122 8.36 -2.67 7.62
CA ARG A 122 7.91 -1.35 7.17
C ARG A 122 8.48 -0.26 8.08
N ILE A 123 9.82 -0.16 8.12
CA ILE A 123 10.51 0.81 8.99
C ILE A 123 9.84 2.18 8.88
N ASN A 124 9.59 2.83 10.01
CA ASN A 124 8.84 4.07 10.17
C ASN A 124 7.30 3.94 10.00
N GLN A 125 6.74 2.74 9.90
CA GLN A 125 5.29 2.59 9.89
C GLN A 125 4.72 2.57 11.32
N ASP A 126 3.68 3.35 11.58
CA ASP A 126 2.74 3.12 12.69
C ASP A 126 1.63 2.19 12.18
N GLY A 127 1.83 0.89 12.36
CA GLY A 127 0.89 -0.13 11.89
C GLY A 127 -0.46 -0.07 12.62
N LYS A 128 -0.49 0.32 13.90
CA LYS A 128 -1.73 0.50 14.67
C LYS A 128 -2.57 1.64 14.11
N LYS A 129 -1.93 2.76 13.79
CA LYS A 129 -2.61 3.89 13.14
C LYS A 129 -3.14 3.48 11.76
N LEU A 130 -2.32 2.80 10.95
CA LEU A 130 -2.75 2.37 9.62
C LEU A 130 -3.91 1.37 9.70
N PHE A 131 -3.89 0.48 10.68
CA PHE A 131 -5.01 -0.45 10.93
C PHE A 131 -6.28 0.31 11.32
N ARG A 132 -6.20 1.33 12.19
CA ARG A 132 -7.36 2.20 12.48
C ARG A 132 -7.89 2.88 11.22
N MET A 133 -7.00 3.40 10.35
CA MET A 133 -7.42 4.02 9.08
C MET A 133 -8.10 3.02 8.15
N MET A 134 -7.67 1.77 8.13
CA MET A 134 -8.35 0.70 7.40
C MET A 134 -9.77 0.44 7.95
N LEU A 135 -9.96 0.50 9.27
CA LEU A 135 -11.30 0.40 9.88
C LEU A 135 -12.18 1.63 9.57
N GLU A 136 -11.61 2.82 9.52
CA GLU A 136 -12.35 4.02 9.07
C GLU A 136 -12.70 3.92 7.58
N ALA A 137 -11.78 3.43 6.75
CA ALA A 137 -12.03 3.18 5.33
C ALA A 137 -13.25 2.26 5.12
N LYS A 138 -13.39 1.22 5.94
CA LYS A 138 -14.54 0.29 5.89
C LYS A 138 -15.90 0.99 6.10
N LYS A 139 -15.94 2.07 6.87
CA LYS A 139 -17.19 2.82 7.12
C LYS A 139 -17.61 3.69 5.94
N ILE A 140 -16.65 4.07 5.08
CA ILE A 140 -16.85 5.07 4.01
C ILE A 140 -16.85 4.40 2.63
N LEU A 141 -15.95 3.44 2.41
CA LEU A 141 -15.79 2.79 1.12
C LEU A 141 -16.94 1.79 0.85
N LYS A 142 -17.35 1.70 -0.40
CA LYS A 142 -18.34 0.71 -0.83
C LYS A 142 -17.76 -0.70 -0.96
N LYS A 143 -16.43 -0.80 -1.14
CA LYS A 143 -15.71 -2.07 -1.18
C LYS A 143 -15.06 -2.33 0.16
N ARG A 144 -15.02 -3.60 0.55
CA ARG A 144 -14.32 -4.04 1.75
C ARG A 144 -12.83 -3.76 1.62
N PRO A 145 -12.19 -3.04 2.56
CA PRO A 145 -10.74 -2.84 2.55
C PRO A 145 -9.97 -4.15 2.59
N ILE A 146 -8.83 -4.17 1.91
CA ILE A 146 -7.96 -5.35 1.84
C ILE A 146 -6.74 -5.11 2.73
N TRP A 147 -6.53 -6.02 3.67
CA TRP A 147 -5.29 -6.11 4.45
C TRP A 147 -4.29 -6.99 3.71
N GLN A 148 -3.30 -6.40 3.06
CA GLN A 148 -2.19 -7.14 2.46
C GLN A 148 -1.12 -7.42 3.52
N HIS A 149 -0.80 -8.71 3.68
CA HIS A 149 0.21 -9.21 4.60
C HIS A 149 1.26 -10.00 3.82
N ILE A 150 2.47 -9.49 3.74
CA ILE A 150 3.60 -10.21 3.16
C ILE A 150 4.24 -11.09 4.25
N ILE A 151 4.49 -12.35 3.92
CA ILE A 151 5.10 -13.29 4.85
C ILE A 151 6.59 -13.02 4.96
N PHE A 152 7.07 -12.85 6.19
CA PHE A 152 8.47 -12.74 6.57
C PHE A 152 8.77 -13.68 7.74
N LYS A 153 10.05 -13.98 7.98
CA LYS A 153 10.49 -14.82 9.11
C LYS A 153 9.99 -14.34 10.46
N TYR A 154 9.86 -13.02 10.66
CA TYR A 154 9.41 -12.46 11.94
C TYR A 154 7.92 -12.56 12.18
N ASN A 155 7.10 -12.70 11.13
CA ASN A 155 5.64 -12.72 11.22
C ASN A 155 4.98 -14.05 10.79
N GLU A 156 5.74 -15.01 10.28
CA GLU A 156 5.22 -16.30 9.78
C GLU A 156 4.40 -17.07 10.82
N HIS A 157 4.71 -16.92 12.12
CA HIS A 157 4.01 -17.57 13.21
C HIS A 157 2.75 -16.84 13.68
N ASN A 158 2.48 -15.65 13.16
CA ASN A 158 1.32 -14.81 13.50
C ASN A 158 0.27 -14.73 12.39
N ILE A 159 0.43 -15.47 11.29
CA ILE A 159 -0.48 -15.42 10.13
C ILE A 159 -1.93 -15.71 10.55
N GLU A 160 -2.17 -16.81 11.29
CA GLU A 160 -3.51 -17.17 11.74
C GLU A 160 -4.11 -16.11 12.69
N LYS A 161 -3.30 -15.50 13.54
CA LYS A 161 -3.76 -14.39 14.41
C LYS A 161 -4.14 -13.15 13.60
N ALA A 162 -3.34 -12.81 12.57
CA ALA A 162 -3.63 -11.69 11.69
C ALA A 162 -4.89 -11.94 10.87
N LYS A 163 -5.09 -13.17 10.36
CA LYS A 163 -6.29 -13.59 9.65
C LYS A 163 -7.53 -13.52 10.56
N ALA A 164 -7.44 -14.08 11.77
CA ALA A 164 -8.54 -14.02 12.74
C ALA A 164 -8.88 -12.56 13.12
N LEU A 165 -7.88 -11.67 13.20
CA LEU A 165 -8.10 -10.24 13.44
C LEU A 165 -8.79 -9.58 12.24
N ALA A 166 -8.42 -9.93 11.01
CA ALA A 166 -9.09 -9.45 9.80
C ALA A 166 -10.56 -9.92 9.77
N ASP A 167 -10.80 -11.19 10.02
CA ASP A 167 -12.15 -11.79 10.08
C ASP A 167 -13.02 -11.13 11.14
N LYS A 168 -12.46 -10.90 12.35
CA LYS A 168 -13.16 -10.19 13.45
C LYS A 168 -13.65 -8.81 13.03
N HIS A 169 -12.91 -8.12 12.19
CA HIS A 169 -13.23 -6.77 11.71
C HIS A 169 -13.90 -6.78 10.33
N ASP A 170 -14.19 -7.95 9.77
CA ASP A 170 -14.78 -8.12 8.45
C ASP A 170 -13.97 -7.37 7.37
N LEU A 171 -12.67 -7.66 7.30
CA LEU A 171 -11.73 -7.18 6.31
C LEU A 171 -11.36 -8.32 5.35
N THR A 172 -10.98 -8.00 4.13
CA THR A 172 -10.39 -8.98 3.22
C THR A 172 -8.92 -9.18 3.60
N PHE A 173 -8.51 -10.43 3.90
CA PHE A 173 -7.11 -10.74 4.19
C PHE A 173 -6.42 -11.29 2.95
N LEU A 174 -5.39 -10.59 2.48
CA LEU A 174 -4.58 -10.97 1.31
C LEU A 174 -3.17 -11.36 1.78
N LEU A 175 -2.91 -12.66 1.81
CA LEU A 175 -1.59 -13.18 2.13
C LEU A 175 -0.71 -13.20 0.88
N VAL A 176 0.50 -12.65 0.98
CA VAL A 176 1.42 -12.49 -0.16
C VAL A 176 2.76 -13.14 0.16
N LYS A 177 3.26 -13.93 -0.78
CA LYS A 177 4.63 -14.46 -0.76
C LYS A 177 5.55 -13.48 -1.48
N SER A 178 6.69 -13.16 -0.85
CA SER A 178 7.72 -12.34 -1.51
C SER A 178 8.73 -13.24 -2.22
N SER A 179 9.28 -12.74 -3.32
CA SER A 179 10.40 -13.37 -4.04
C SER A 179 11.72 -12.59 -3.90
N ARG A 180 11.73 -11.55 -3.05
CA ARG A 180 12.86 -10.61 -2.95
C ARG A 180 13.92 -11.08 -1.94
N TRP A 181 14.25 -12.37 -1.92
CA TRP A 181 15.26 -12.94 -1.03
C TRP A 181 16.65 -12.96 -1.67
N LYS A 182 17.70 -12.75 -0.87
CA LYS A 182 19.09 -12.87 -1.27
C LYS A 182 19.66 -14.23 -0.82
N GLY A 183 19.08 -15.33 -1.34
CA GLY A 183 19.48 -16.68 -0.95
C GLY A 183 18.84 -17.16 0.36
N ASP A 184 19.28 -18.30 0.85
CA ASP A 184 18.68 -18.99 2.01
C ASP A 184 19.00 -18.31 3.35
N GLU A 185 20.14 -17.65 3.43
CA GLU A 185 20.61 -16.92 4.62
C GLU A 185 19.94 -15.54 4.80
N ASP A 186 19.00 -15.17 3.94
CA ASP A 186 18.32 -13.88 4.08
C ASP A 186 17.51 -13.84 5.38
N TYR A 187 17.84 -12.93 6.28
CA TYR A 187 17.24 -12.82 7.62
C TYR A 187 15.71 -12.55 7.60
N LEU A 188 15.18 -12.11 6.49
CA LEU A 188 13.74 -11.89 6.29
C LEU A 188 13.02 -13.08 5.64
N LYS A 189 13.77 -14.04 5.08
CA LYS A 189 13.19 -15.19 4.40
C LYS A 189 12.43 -16.07 5.40
N PRO A 190 11.13 -16.32 5.20
CA PRO A 190 10.36 -17.24 6.03
C PRO A 190 10.83 -18.69 5.80
N LYS A 191 10.46 -19.60 6.68
CA LYS A 191 10.72 -21.03 6.51
C LYS A 191 9.86 -21.59 5.37
N GLU A 192 10.35 -22.65 4.71
CA GLU A 192 9.65 -23.25 3.56
C GLU A 192 8.21 -23.69 3.88
N HIS A 193 7.95 -24.25 5.06
CA HIS A 193 6.61 -24.68 5.44
C HIS A 193 5.61 -23.50 5.49
N ALA A 194 6.05 -22.31 5.92
CA ALA A 194 5.19 -21.13 5.90
C ALA A 194 4.90 -20.64 4.48
N LEU A 195 5.80 -20.95 3.51
CA LEU A 195 5.59 -20.63 2.09
C LEU A 195 4.70 -21.65 1.37
N ASN A 196 4.62 -22.88 1.88
CA ASN A 196 3.86 -23.98 1.26
C ASN A 196 2.47 -24.18 1.86
N ALA A 197 2.15 -23.46 2.95
CA ALA A 197 0.86 -23.61 3.64
C ALA A 197 -0.32 -22.93 2.93
N PHE A 198 -0.08 -22.28 1.77
CA PHE A 198 -1.10 -21.49 1.05
C PHE A 198 -0.98 -21.60 -0.47
#